data_b2727b1b7d7c786db979ca3b88227022
#
_entry.id   b2727b1b7d7c786db979ca3b88227022
#
_cell.length_a   1.000
_cell.length_b   1.000
_cell.length_c   1.000
_cell.angle_alpha   90.00
_cell.angle_beta   90.00
_cell.angle_gamma   90.00
#
_symmetry.space_group_name_H-M   'P 1'
#
loop_
_entity.id
_entity.type
_entity.pdbx_description
1 polymer ?
#
loop_
_entity_poly.entity_id
_entity_poly.type
_entity_poly.pdbx_seq_one_letter_code
_entity_poly.pdbx_strand_id
1 'polypeptide(L)'
;MKNRWKILAFGVFFVAISGICFAQVGPATMKAGTYTWVAGGMGGGWYTVAGGFARLVNQKEPRINIKVIPGGGVSNPIQLSQGEADIAWGVGYVDKAAYNGLGPIYDKPYKNIASIAGTLAVDYYHFLAAKDQGITTLDQFVAKVKRGEKIRIAAPMTGTSEYVMTSFVLQYYGISYDKIKQNGGTVIQAIYGDMPSLFEDRHVDYAFTCVGLPAAIVTEMSIARSAILLELSDEIINYCAKTYGTVELSSGLCKVPGGTYAGMPNDIQTLCHSTEILVSPKMPDDVVYVITKILCENKDFLVQLGAGYKVFDPKKAGLTVQVPLHPGALKYYKEVGYIK
;
A
#
# COMPACT_ATOMS: atom_id res chain seq x y z
N MET A 1 85.75 -10.68 -10.92
CA MET A 1 84.47 -11.10 -10.35
C MET A 1 83.75 -9.87 -9.80
N LYS A 2 82.75 -9.33 -10.54
CA LYS A 2 82.01 -8.10 -10.19
C LYS A 2 80.56 -8.45 -9.88
N ASN A 3 80.18 -8.33 -8.63
CA ASN A 3 78.78 -8.49 -8.18
C ASN A 3 78.01 -7.22 -8.52
N ARG A 4 76.95 -7.37 -9.33
CA ARG A 4 75.95 -6.32 -9.61
C ARG A 4 74.68 -6.62 -8.79
N TRP A 5 74.43 -5.84 -7.74
CA TRP A 5 73.18 -5.84 -7.01
C TRP A 5 72.14 -5.06 -7.83
N LYS A 6 71.02 -5.73 -8.17
CA LYS A 6 69.83 -5.09 -8.72
C LYS A 6 68.94 -4.69 -7.55
N ILE A 7 68.74 -3.38 -7.40
CA ILE A 7 67.78 -2.79 -6.49
C ILE A 7 66.42 -2.89 -7.18
N LEU A 8 65.48 -3.70 -6.63
CA LEU A 8 64.05 -3.68 -7.03
C LEU A 8 63.38 -2.51 -6.29
N ALA A 9 62.99 -1.49 -7.03
CA ALA A 9 62.11 -0.44 -6.50
C ALA A 9 60.67 -0.96 -6.44
N PHE A 10 60.16 -1.13 -5.22
CA PHE A 10 58.71 -1.38 -4.97
C PHE A 10 57.97 -0.05 -5.12
N GLY A 11 57.27 0.12 -6.24
CA GLY A 11 56.33 1.22 -6.41
C GLY A 11 55.06 0.97 -5.54
N VAL A 12 54.89 1.79 -4.52
CA VAL A 12 53.62 1.81 -3.74
C VAL A 12 52.60 2.54 -4.59
N PHE A 13 51.67 1.80 -5.15
CA PHE A 13 50.48 2.35 -5.82
C PHE A 13 49.52 2.86 -4.75
N PHE A 14 49.45 4.15 -4.53
CA PHE A 14 48.39 4.79 -3.75
C PHE A 14 47.09 4.74 -4.59
N VAL A 15 46.21 3.79 -4.30
CA VAL A 15 44.84 3.83 -4.82
C VAL A 15 44.11 4.92 -4.02
N ALA A 16 43.93 6.08 -4.65
CA ALA A 16 43.05 7.11 -4.15
C ALA A 16 41.62 6.58 -4.25
N ILE A 17 41.06 6.08 -3.12
CA ILE A 17 39.63 5.82 -3.00
C ILE A 17 38.96 7.19 -3.02
N SER A 18 38.51 7.62 -4.20
CA SER A 18 37.59 8.74 -4.33
C SER A 18 36.31 8.37 -3.64
N GLY A 19 36.17 8.76 -2.37
CA GLY A 19 34.92 8.66 -1.65
C GLY A 19 33.83 9.39 -2.44
N ILE A 20 32.84 8.66 -2.95
CA ILE A 20 31.65 9.27 -3.55
C ILE A 20 30.96 9.98 -2.39
N CYS A 21 31.21 11.28 -2.27
CA CYS A 21 30.50 12.14 -1.31
C CYS A 21 29.10 12.34 -1.87
N PHE A 22 28.14 11.56 -1.39
CA PHE A 22 26.74 11.83 -1.67
C PHE A 22 26.41 13.20 -1.07
N ALA A 23 26.04 14.15 -1.91
CA ALA A 23 25.59 15.45 -1.43
C ALA A 23 24.33 15.25 -0.57
N GLN A 24 24.41 15.69 0.69
CA GLN A 24 23.28 15.65 1.62
C GLN A 24 22.14 16.51 1.06
N VAL A 25 20.92 15.98 1.07
CA VAL A 25 19.73 16.66 0.51
C VAL A 25 19.17 17.69 1.49
N GLY A 26 19.32 17.45 2.78
CA GLY A 26 18.81 18.31 3.83
C GLY A 26 19.76 19.44 4.26
N PRO A 27 19.25 20.48 4.96
CA PRO A 27 20.06 21.57 5.46
C PRO A 27 21.14 21.06 6.44
N ALA A 28 22.27 21.78 6.53
CA ALA A 28 23.39 21.39 7.39
C ALA A 28 22.98 21.29 8.90
N THR A 29 21.98 22.07 9.31
CA THR A 29 21.45 22.11 10.69
C THR A 29 20.55 20.93 11.06
N MET A 30 20.11 20.13 10.07
CA MET A 30 19.23 18.96 10.32
C MET A 30 19.93 17.95 11.22
N LYS A 31 19.27 17.53 12.28
CA LYS A 31 19.78 16.52 13.21
C LYS A 31 19.52 15.10 12.67
N ALA A 32 20.45 14.19 12.96
CA ALA A 32 20.25 12.78 12.67
C ALA A 32 19.12 12.19 13.55
N GLY A 33 18.30 11.34 12.96
CA GLY A 33 17.20 10.67 13.65
C GLY A 33 16.86 9.31 13.06
N THR A 34 16.21 8.48 13.88
CA THR A 34 15.63 7.20 13.46
C THR A 34 14.12 7.31 13.56
N TYR A 35 13.43 6.93 12.49
CA TYR A 35 11.99 7.04 12.33
C TYR A 35 11.39 5.67 12.01
N THR A 36 10.27 5.35 12.63
CA THR A 36 9.56 4.09 12.40
C THR A 36 8.45 4.31 11.38
N TRP A 37 8.48 3.52 10.29
CA TRP A 37 7.43 3.49 9.28
C TRP A 37 6.57 2.24 9.47
N VAL A 38 5.32 2.42 9.90
CA VAL A 38 4.31 1.35 9.89
C VAL A 38 3.72 1.24 8.49
N ALA A 39 3.95 0.09 7.86
CA ALA A 39 3.61 -0.12 6.44
C ALA A 39 2.31 -0.93 6.25
N GLY A 40 2.38 -2.02 5.52
CA GLY A 40 1.32 -3.02 5.34
C GLY A 40 1.74 -4.37 5.87
N GLY A 41 0.94 -5.38 5.65
CA GLY A 41 1.27 -6.76 6.02
C GLY A 41 2.50 -7.28 5.26
N MET A 42 3.27 -8.15 5.91
CA MET A 42 4.39 -8.84 5.28
C MET A 42 3.91 -9.63 4.05
N GLY A 43 4.71 -9.62 2.97
CA GLY A 43 4.35 -10.20 1.67
C GLY A 43 3.50 -9.27 0.78
N GLY A 44 3.01 -8.15 1.31
CA GLY A 44 2.28 -7.14 0.55
C GLY A 44 3.18 -6.08 -0.12
N GLY A 45 2.65 -5.44 -1.17
CA GLY A 45 3.37 -4.41 -1.91
C GLY A 45 3.77 -3.20 -1.05
N TRP A 46 2.93 -2.76 -0.14
CA TRP A 46 3.22 -1.64 0.76
C TRP A 46 4.47 -1.86 1.61
N TYR A 47 4.65 -3.08 2.15
CA TYR A 47 5.83 -3.40 2.95
C TYR A 47 7.10 -3.35 2.10
N THR A 48 7.04 -3.92 0.89
CA THR A 48 8.16 -3.94 -0.06
C THR A 48 8.55 -2.52 -0.51
N VAL A 49 7.55 -1.70 -0.88
CA VAL A 49 7.78 -0.34 -1.36
C VAL A 49 8.28 0.58 -0.24
N ALA A 50 7.72 0.46 0.98
CA ALA A 50 8.23 1.20 2.14
C ALA A 50 9.71 0.87 2.41
N GLY A 51 10.09 -0.41 2.36
CA GLY A 51 11.49 -0.83 2.52
C GLY A 51 12.42 -0.30 1.45
N GLY A 52 11.97 -0.32 0.19
CA GLY A 52 12.71 0.24 -0.94
C GLY A 52 12.90 1.76 -0.84
N PHE A 53 11.83 2.48 -0.53
CA PHE A 53 11.88 3.93 -0.38
C PHE A 53 12.67 4.36 0.87
N ALA A 54 12.53 3.67 2.01
CA ALA A 54 13.34 3.90 3.20
C ALA A 54 14.84 3.80 2.88
N ARG A 55 15.24 2.79 2.13
CA ARG A 55 16.63 2.62 1.67
C ARG A 55 17.08 3.79 0.79
N LEU A 56 16.23 4.26 -0.14
CA LEU A 56 16.54 5.43 -0.97
C LEU A 56 16.74 6.69 -0.11
N VAL A 57 15.87 6.93 0.88
CA VAL A 57 16.00 8.06 1.82
C VAL A 57 17.31 7.96 2.60
N ASN A 58 17.61 6.79 3.18
CA ASN A 58 18.85 6.58 3.93
C ASN A 58 20.12 6.79 3.07
N GLN A 59 20.08 6.44 1.78
CA GLN A 59 21.19 6.65 0.85
C GLN A 59 21.36 8.13 0.47
N LYS A 60 20.27 8.85 0.22
CA LYS A 60 20.31 10.26 -0.19
C LYS A 60 20.54 11.21 0.98
N GLU A 61 20.07 10.84 2.16
CA GLU A 61 20.22 11.60 3.40
C GLU A 61 20.52 10.66 4.58
N PRO A 62 21.80 10.31 4.81
CA PRO A 62 22.20 9.33 5.84
C PRO A 62 21.82 9.71 7.28
N ARG A 63 21.48 10.98 7.54
CA ARG A 63 21.00 11.44 8.84
C ARG A 63 19.54 11.00 9.12
N ILE A 64 18.79 10.58 8.09
CA ILE A 64 17.44 10.06 8.21
C ILE A 64 17.50 8.54 8.11
N ASN A 65 17.35 7.84 9.23
CA ASN A 65 17.28 6.38 9.25
C ASN A 65 15.83 5.94 9.41
N ILE A 66 15.27 5.22 8.44
CA ILE A 66 13.88 4.74 8.48
C ILE A 66 13.88 3.23 8.69
N LYS A 67 13.15 2.77 9.74
CA LYS A 67 12.87 1.37 10.04
C LYS A 67 11.43 1.06 9.66
N VAL A 68 11.22 0.02 8.84
CA VAL A 68 9.90 -0.40 8.40
C VAL A 68 9.41 -1.56 9.25
N ILE A 69 8.18 -1.45 9.74
CA ILE A 69 7.47 -2.49 10.50
C ILE A 69 6.14 -2.82 9.84
N PRO A 70 5.59 -4.02 10.06
CA PRO A 70 4.26 -4.39 9.56
C PRO A 70 3.16 -3.51 10.13
N GLY A 71 2.07 -3.35 9.36
CA GLY A 71 0.89 -2.60 9.75
C GLY A 71 -0.33 -2.94 8.91
N GLY A 72 -1.34 -2.08 8.95
CA GLY A 72 -2.58 -2.22 8.18
C GLY A 72 -3.31 -0.89 8.06
N GLY A 73 -4.01 -0.68 6.94
CA GLY A 73 -4.58 0.63 6.60
C GLY A 73 -5.50 1.24 7.66
N VAL A 74 -6.15 0.46 8.52
CA VAL A 74 -6.99 0.96 9.62
C VAL A 74 -6.20 1.16 10.91
N SER A 75 -5.24 0.31 11.21
CA SER A 75 -4.44 0.41 12.43
C SER A 75 -3.36 1.50 12.36
N ASN A 76 -2.85 1.80 11.16
CA ASN A 76 -1.75 2.74 10.96
C ASN A 76 -2.04 4.17 11.46
N PRO A 77 -3.19 4.81 11.13
CA PRO A 77 -3.52 6.13 11.67
C PRO A 77 -3.63 6.15 13.20
N ILE A 78 -4.07 5.04 13.82
CA ILE A 78 -4.14 4.90 15.27
C ILE A 78 -2.73 4.91 15.87
N GLN A 79 -1.85 4.01 15.38
CA GLN A 79 -0.45 3.89 15.85
C GLN A 79 0.30 5.22 15.70
N LEU A 80 0.12 5.88 14.54
CA LEU A 80 0.72 7.19 14.29
C LEU A 80 0.22 8.25 15.28
N SER A 81 -1.10 8.31 15.50
CA SER A 81 -1.71 9.29 16.42
C SER A 81 -1.32 9.04 17.87
N GLN A 82 -1.03 7.82 18.26
CA GLN A 82 -0.57 7.43 19.60
C GLN A 82 0.94 7.64 19.79
N GLY A 83 1.69 7.91 18.72
CA GLY A 83 3.14 8.10 18.75
C GLY A 83 3.92 6.78 18.78
N GLU A 84 3.31 5.68 18.36
CA GLU A 84 3.95 4.37 18.21
C GLU A 84 4.73 4.24 16.89
N ALA A 85 4.45 5.13 15.94
CA ALA A 85 5.15 5.27 14.66
C ALA A 85 5.31 6.75 14.29
N ASP A 86 6.25 7.04 13.39
CA ASP A 86 6.52 8.39 12.88
C ASP A 86 5.96 8.59 11.48
N ILE A 87 5.98 7.53 10.66
CA ILE A 87 5.53 7.50 9.27
C ILE A 87 4.56 6.32 9.11
N ALA A 88 3.55 6.47 8.26
CA ALA A 88 2.58 5.42 8.00
C ALA A 88 2.13 5.40 6.53
N TRP A 89 1.85 4.21 5.97
CA TRP A 89 0.98 4.11 4.82
C TRP A 89 -0.46 4.36 5.25
N GLY A 90 -1.16 5.14 4.43
CA GLY A 90 -2.56 5.49 4.60
C GLY A 90 -3.42 5.11 3.39
N VAL A 91 -4.70 5.07 3.63
CA VAL A 91 -5.76 4.88 2.64
C VAL A 91 -6.67 6.10 2.71
N GLY A 92 -6.80 6.85 1.62
CA GLY A 92 -7.41 8.17 1.66
C GLY A 92 -8.76 8.24 2.39
N TYR A 93 -9.71 7.35 2.10
CA TYR A 93 -11.01 7.36 2.78
C TYR A 93 -10.91 6.96 4.27
N VAL A 94 -9.97 6.07 4.63
CA VAL A 94 -9.73 5.64 6.00
C VAL A 94 -9.07 6.77 6.81
N ASP A 95 -8.10 7.46 6.22
CA ASP A 95 -7.37 8.56 6.86
C ASP A 95 -8.29 9.73 7.15
N LYS A 96 -9.19 10.05 6.20
CA LYS A 96 -10.26 11.03 6.40
C LYS A 96 -11.19 10.62 7.55
N ALA A 97 -11.58 9.34 7.59
CA ALA A 97 -12.43 8.81 8.66
C ALA A 97 -11.70 8.84 10.01
N ALA A 98 -10.42 8.46 10.06
CA ALA A 98 -9.61 8.52 11.28
C ALA A 98 -9.49 9.95 11.82
N TYR A 99 -9.11 10.89 10.95
CA TYR A 99 -8.93 12.30 11.36
C TYR A 99 -10.19 12.92 11.91
N ASN A 100 -11.38 12.56 11.37
CA ASN A 100 -12.67 13.13 11.76
C ASN A 100 -13.46 12.27 12.75
N GLY A 101 -13.02 11.06 13.09
CA GLY A 101 -13.74 10.15 13.95
C GLY A 101 -15.04 9.66 13.32
N LEU A 102 -15.01 9.27 12.04
CA LEU A 102 -16.21 8.87 11.32
C LEU A 102 -16.47 7.37 11.46
N GLY A 103 -17.62 7.05 12.06
CA GLY A 103 -18.14 5.69 12.02
C GLY A 103 -18.51 5.26 10.58
N PRO A 104 -18.59 3.96 10.31
CA PRO A 104 -18.39 2.84 11.24
C PRO A 104 -16.91 2.40 11.41
N ILE A 105 -15.94 3.11 10.82
CA ILE A 105 -14.51 2.73 10.87
C ILE A 105 -13.89 3.12 12.22
N TYR A 106 -14.18 4.32 12.69
CA TYR A 106 -13.65 4.86 13.94
C TYR A 106 -14.76 5.45 14.81
N ASP A 107 -14.63 5.30 16.13
CA ASP A 107 -15.55 5.81 17.16
C ASP A 107 -15.14 7.20 17.70
N LYS A 108 -13.92 7.62 17.41
CA LYS A 108 -13.34 8.89 17.86
C LYS A 108 -12.31 9.43 16.87
N PRO A 109 -12.03 10.74 16.88
CA PRO A 109 -11.02 11.34 16.01
C PRO A 109 -9.59 11.02 16.47
N TYR A 110 -8.70 10.82 15.49
CA TYR A 110 -7.26 10.66 15.65
C TYR A 110 -6.56 11.85 14.99
N LYS A 111 -6.47 13.00 15.70
CA LYS A 111 -6.00 14.28 15.14
C LYS A 111 -4.48 14.42 15.01
N ASN A 112 -3.71 13.55 15.68
CA ASN A 112 -2.24 13.62 15.66
C ASN A 112 -1.67 12.88 14.40
N ILE A 113 -2.23 13.17 13.25
CA ILE A 113 -1.76 12.67 11.95
C ILE A 113 -1.72 13.83 10.95
N ALA A 114 -0.72 13.85 10.10
CA ALA A 114 -0.57 14.76 8.98
C ALA A 114 -0.16 13.98 7.73
N SER A 115 -0.33 14.57 6.55
CA SER A 115 0.06 13.92 5.29
C SER A 115 1.29 14.57 4.70
N ILE A 116 2.04 13.80 3.90
CA ILE A 116 3.09 14.34 3.04
C ILE A 116 2.77 14.24 1.56
N ALA A 117 1.97 13.25 1.15
CA ALA A 117 1.58 13.06 -0.23
C ALA A 117 0.35 12.14 -0.34
N GLY A 118 -0.61 12.50 -1.19
CA GLY A 118 -1.77 11.68 -1.55
C GLY A 118 -1.66 11.10 -2.96
N THR A 119 -2.52 10.16 -3.27
CA THR A 119 -2.63 9.47 -4.57
C THR A 119 -1.27 8.96 -5.10
N LEU A 120 -0.50 8.28 -4.23
CA LEU A 120 0.76 7.67 -4.64
C LEU A 120 0.53 6.48 -5.56
N ALA A 121 -0.46 5.66 -5.23
CA ALA A 121 -0.89 4.52 -6.02
C ALA A 121 -2.42 4.36 -5.91
N VAL A 122 -2.96 3.49 -6.75
CA VAL A 122 -4.34 3.00 -6.62
C VAL A 122 -4.26 1.51 -6.33
N ASP A 123 -4.89 1.09 -5.24
CA ASP A 123 -5.04 -0.31 -4.89
C ASP A 123 -6.45 -0.78 -5.19
N TYR A 124 -6.55 -2.00 -5.70
CA TYR A 124 -7.77 -2.60 -6.23
C TYR A 124 -8.23 -3.76 -5.35
N TYR A 125 -9.52 -3.83 -5.08
CA TYR A 125 -10.12 -4.95 -4.37
C TYR A 125 -10.23 -6.14 -5.30
N HIS A 126 -9.60 -7.24 -4.92
CA HIS A 126 -9.62 -8.49 -5.67
C HIS A 126 -10.53 -9.49 -4.93
N PHE A 127 -11.73 -9.66 -5.45
CA PHE A 127 -12.67 -10.69 -5.00
C PHE A 127 -12.42 -11.93 -5.87
N LEU A 128 -11.51 -12.80 -5.44
CA LEU A 128 -11.07 -13.95 -6.20
C LEU A 128 -11.91 -15.19 -5.92
N ALA A 129 -12.19 -15.95 -6.96
CA ALA A 129 -12.76 -17.29 -6.88
C ALA A 129 -11.92 -18.27 -7.70
N ALA A 130 -11.83 -19.51 -7.26
CA ALA A 130 -11.34 -20.59 -8.11
C ALA A 130 -12.30 -20.79 -9.29
N LYS A 131 -11.79 -20.94 -10.50
CA LYS A 131 -12.59 -21.09 -11.72
C LYS A 131 -13.58 -22.24 -11.66
N ASP A 132 -13.24 -23.31 -10.92
CA ASP A 132 -14.09 -24.48 -10.71
C ASP A 132 -15.35 -24.18 -9.87
N GLN A 133 -15.45 -23.00 -9.27
CA GLN A 133 -16.67 -22.54 -8.56
C GLN A 133 -17.80 -22.12 -9.52
N GLY A 134 -17.51 -21.94 -10.81
CA GLY A 134 -18.50 -21.71 -11.86
C GLY A 134 -19.23 -20.37 -11.78
N ILE A 135 -18.61 -19.34 -11.16
CA ILE A 135 -19.18 -17.98 -11.01
C ILE A 135 -18.21 -16.94 -11.52
N THR A 136 -18.71 -15.79 -11.98
CA THR A 136 -17.93 -14.69 -12.53
C THR A 136 -18.22 -13.34 -11.89
N THR A 137 -19.27 -13.25 -11.05
CA THR A 137 -19.66 -12.01 -10.39
C THR A 137 -19.76 -12.18 -8.87
N LEU A 138 -19.59 -11.07 -8.14
CA LEU A 138 -19.77 -11.05 -6.70
C LEU A 138 -21.24 -11.37 -6.29
N ASP A 139 -22.21 -10.94 -7.11
CA ASP A 139 -23.64 -11.26 -6.87
C ASP A 139 -23.89 -12.78 -6.85
N GLN A 140 -23.24 -13.52 -7.75
CA GLN A 140 -23.32 -14.99 -7.76
C GLN A 140 -22.69 -15.61 -6.51
N PHE A 141 -21.57 -15.07 -6.01
CA PHE A 141 -21.00 -15.47 -4.72
C PHE A 141 -21.99 -15.22 -3.57
N VAL A 142 -22.57 -14.02 -3.51
CA VAL A 142 -23.58 -13.65 -2.53
C VAL A 142 -24.78 -14.61 -2.56
N ALA A 143 -25.25 -14.94 -3.75
CA ALA A 143 -26.34 -15.89 -3.92
C ALA A 143 -26.01 -17.28 -3.36
N LYS A 144 -24.76 -17.78 -3.54
CA LYS A 144 -24.31 -19.04 -2.91
C LYS A 144 -24.36 -18.96 -1.39
N VAL A 145 -23.86 -17.88 -0.79
CA VAL A 145 -23.90 -17.68 0.67
C VAL A 145 -25.32 -17.63 1.18
N LYS A 146 -26.23 -16.91 0.49
CA LYS A 146 -27.66 -16.81 0.88
C LYS A 146 -28.42 -18.14 0.78
N ARG A 147 -28.04 -19.02 -0.15
CA ARG A 147 -28.59 -20.39 -0.25
C ARG A 147 -28.04 -21.35 0.81
N GLY A 148 -27.11 -20.91 1.68
CA GLY A 148 -26.53 -21.74 2.73
C GLY A 148 -25.40 -22.65 2.24
N GLU A 149 -24.80 -22.40 1.07
CA GLU A 149 -23.68 -23.19 0.58
C GLU A 149 -22.44 -23.02 1.48
N LYS A 150 -21.68 -24.11 1.64
CA LYS A 150 -20.43 -24.12 2.41
C LYS A 150 -19.32 -23.44 1.63
N ILE A 151 -19.02 -22.22 1.99
CA ILE A 151 -17.97 -21.41 1.38
C ILE A 151 -16.66 -21.55 2.17
N ARG A 152 -15.54 -21.73 1.48
CA ARG A 152 -14.19 -21.72 2.06
C ARG A 152 -13.44 -20.51 1.52
N ILE A 153 -13.14 -19.53 2.39
CA ILE A 153 -12.57 -18.24 1.99
C ILE A 153 -11.36 -17.85 2.82
N ALA A 154 -10.31 -17.37 2.16
CA ALA A 154 -9.26 -16.57 2.76
C ALA A 154 -9.73 -15.11 2.84
N ALA A 155 -9.86 -14.61 4.05
CA ALA A 155 -10.22 -13.23 4.33
C ALA A 155 -8.98 -12.42 4.73
N PRO A 156 -8.96 -11.10 4.49
CA PRO A 156 -7.90 -10.22 5.00
C PRO A 156 -7.83 -10.25 6.53
N MET A 157 -6.69 -9.86 7.08
CA MET A 157 -6.51 -9.74 8.53
C MET A 157 -7.33 -8.58 9.12
N THR A 158 -7.87 -8.78 10.30
CA THR A 158 -8.52 -7.70 11.08
C THR A 158 -7.53 -6.53 11.30
N GLY A 159 -8.02 -5.29 11.24
CA GLY A 159 -7.19 -4.09 11.38
C GLY A 159 -6.64 -3.56 10.05
N THR A 160 -6.95 -4.23 8.95
CA THR A 160 -6.61 -3.80 7.60
C THR A 160 -7.81 -3.10 6.93
N SER A 161 -7.54 -2.17 6.01
CA SER A 161 -8.58 -1.48 5.23
C SER A 161 -9.38 -2.43 4.34
N GLU A 162 -8.72 -3.45 3.82
CA GLU A 162 -9.34 -4.47 2.99
C GLU A 162 -10.32 -5.34 3.78
N TYR A 163 -10.01 -5.71 5.03
CA TYR A 163 -10.96 -6.43 5.89
C TYR A 163 -12.22 -5.59 6.15
N VAL A 164 -12.02 -4.32 6.48
CA VAL A 164 -13.12 -3.40 6.75
C VAL A 164 -14.00 -3.22 5.51
N MET A 165 -13.40 -2.91 4.34
CA MET A 165 -14.16 -2.67 3.12
C MET A 165 -14.83 -3.94 2.61
N THR A 166 -14.16 -5.09 2.62
CA THR A 166 -14.81 -6.36 2.21
C THR A 166 -15.96 -6.72 3.16
N SER A 167 -15.83 -6.41 4.46
CA SER A 167 -16.94 -6.57 5.41
C SER A 167 -18.12 -5.65 5.07
N PHE A 168 -17.87 -4.39 4.69
CA PHE A 168 -18.92 -3.45 4.27
C PHE A 168 -19.60 -3.89 2.97
N VAL A 169 -18.83 -4.40 2.02
CA VAL A 169 -19.38 -4.99 0.79
C VAL A 169 -20.30 -6.16 1.12
N LEU A 170 -19.85 -7.09 1.96
CA LEU A 170 -20.68 -8.22 2.37
C LEU A 170 -21.95 -7.76 3.12
N GLN A 171 -21.82 -6.76 4.00
CA GLN A 171 -22.94 -6.19 4.75
C GLN A 171 -23.96 -5.51 3.84
N TYR A 172 -23.53 -4.80 2.79
CA TYR A 172 -24.43 -4.23 1.77
C TYR A 172 -25.37 -5.30 1.21
N TYR A 173 -24.86 -6.50 0.95
CA TYR A 173 -25.65 -7.62 0.46
C TYR A 173 -26.44 -8.39 1.55
N GLY A 174 -26.34 -7.96 2.81
CA GLY A 174 -26.99 -8.63 3.94
C GLY A 174 -26.35 -9.97 4.33
N ILE A 175 -25.05 -10.14 4.05
CA ILE A 175 -24.26 -11.30 4.45
C ILE A 175 -23.01 -10.85 5.23
N SER A 176 -22.30 -11.81 5.85
CA SER A 176 -21.07 -11.53 6.59
C SER A 176 -20.15 -12.75 6.61
N TYR A 177 -18.92 -12.60 7.05
CA TYR A 177 -18.02 -13.71 7.33
C TYR A 177 -18.62 -14.68 8.37
N ASP A 178 -19.34 -14.17 9.37
CA ASP A 178 -20.01 -15.02 10.35
C ASP A 178 -21.19 -15.80 9.75
N LYS A 179 -21.93 -15.20 8.80
CA LYS A 179 -22.95 -15.92 8.05
C LYS A 179 -22.36 -17.08 7.26
N ILE A 180 -21.18 -16.90 6.66
CA ILE A 180 -20.44 -17.98 5.98
C ILE A 180 -20.13 -19.13 6.96
N LYS A 181 -19.62 -18.80 8.16
CA LYS A 181 -19.36 -19.81 9.22
C LYS A 181 -20.63 -20.51 9.69
N GLN A 182 -21.72 -19.77 9.89
CA GLN A 182 -23.03 -20.34 10.27
C GLN A 182 -23.57 -21.33 9.23
N ASN A 183 -23.28 -21.11 7.95
CA ASN A 183 -23.62 -22.06 6.87
C ASN A 183 -22.70 -23.31 6.87
N GLY A 184 -21.79 -23.45 7.84
CA GLY A 184 -20.80 -24.55 7.88
C GLY A 184 -19.62 -24.34 6.95
N GLY A 185 -19.40 -23.11 6.46
CA GLY A 185 -18.23 -22.72 5.69
C GLY A 185 -17.01 -22.39 6.56
N THR A 186 -15.88 -22.13 5.93
CA THR A 186 -14.61 -21.81 6.58
C THR A 186 -14.17 -20.39 6.20
N VAL A 187 -13.79 -19.58 7.18
CA VAL A 187 -13.17 -18.26 6.99
C VAL A 187 -11.81 -18.28 7.65
N ILE A 188 -10.77 -18.24 6.86
CA ILE A 188 -9.36 -18.20 7.31
C ILE A 188 -8.87 -16.76 7.13
N GLN A 189 -8.55 -16.08 8.22
CA GLN A 189 -7.84 -14.81 8.13
C GLN A 189 -6.35 -15.12 7.87
N ALA A 190 -5.83 -14.61 6.77
CA ALA A 190 -4.47 -14.89 6.33
C ALA A 190 -3.73 -13.62 5.92
N ILE A 191 -2.43 -13.60 6.16
CA ILE A 191 -1.53 -12.61 5.56
C ILE A 191 -1.39 -12.92 4.06
N TYR A 192 -1.02 -11.91 3.29
CA TYR A 192 -0.93 -12.05 1.83
C TYR A 192 0.03 -13.16 1.37
N GLY A 193 1.15 -13.34 2.08
CA GLY A 193 2.12 -14.39 1.75
C GLY A 193 1.58 -15.82 1.87
N ASP A 194 0.55 -16.06 2.68
CA ASP A 194 -0.02 -17.39 2.91
C ASP A 194 -1.21 -17.70 1.98
N MET A 195 -1.86 -16.67 1.43
CA MET A 195 -3.07 -16.84 0.60
C MET A 195 -2.87 -17.74 -0.62
N PRO A 196 -1.75 -17.63 -1.40
CA PRO A 196 -1.53 -18.49 -2.54
C PRO A 196 -1.50 -19.97 -2.17
N SER A 197 -0.78 -20.36 -1.12
CA SER A 197 -0.69 -21.75 -0.66
C SER A 197 -2.06 -22.30 -0.20
N LEU A 198 -2.81 -21.50 0.58
CA LEU A 198 -4.17 -21.86 1.00
C LEU A 198 -5.10 -22.13 -0.20
N PHE A 199 -4.93 -21.36 -1.27
CA PHE A 199 -5.73 -21.45 -2.48
C PHE A 199 -5.29 -22.66 -3.34
N GLU A 200 -4.00 -22.85 -3.53
CA GLU A 200 -3.40 -23.96 -4.26
C GLU A 200 -3.75 -25.31 -3.63
N ASP A 201 -3.57 -25.42 -2.31
CA ASP A 201 -3.85 -26.64 -1.53
C ASP A 201 -5.35 -26.91 -1.33
N ARG A 202 -6.22 -26.07 -1.91
CA ARG A 202 -7.69 -26.18 -1.82
C ARG A 202 -8.23 -26.09 -0.41
N HIS A 203 -7.52 -25.45 0.51
CA HIS A 203 -8.06 -25.09 1.84
C HIS A 203 -9.14 -24.02 1.71
N VAL A 204 -9.02 -23.14 0.71
CA VAL A 204 -10.01 -22.13 0.35
C VAL A 204 -10.35 -22.18 -1.13
N ASP A 205 -11.53 -21.71 -1.50
CA ASP A 205 -12.01 -21.57 -2.89
C ASP A 205 -12.14 -20.13 -3.31
N TYR A 206 -12.09 -19.23 -2.33
CA TYR A 206 -12.19 -17.78 -2.51
C TYR A 206 -11.07 -17.10 -1.73
N ALA A 207 -10.59 -15.96 -2.25
CA ALA A 207 -9.62 -15.12 -1.55
C ALA A 207 -9.97 -13.64 -1.81
N PHE A 208 -10.17 -12.87 -0.73
CA PHE A 208 -10.41 -11.44 -0.86
C PHE A 208 -9.18 -10.69 -0.40
N THR A 209 -8.76 -9.70 -1.19
CA THR A 209 -7.54 -8.92 -0.95
C THR A 209 -7.66 -7.52 -1.58
N CYS A 210 -6.77 -6.60 -1.23
CA CYS A 210 -6.67 -5.30 -1.88
C CYS A 210 -5.20 -4.97 -2.12
N VAL A 211 -4.81 -4.87 -3.38
CA VAL A 211 -3.41 -4.74 -3.80
C VAL A 211 -3.30 -3.92 -5.09
N GLY A 212 -2.10 -3.36 -5.34
CA GLY A 212 -1.78 -2.71 -6.61
C GLY A 212 -1.70 -3.70 -7.79
N LEU A 213 -1.68 -3.18 -9.01
CA LEU A 213 -1.64 -3.98 -10.24
C LEU A 213 -0.25 -3.94 -10.90
N PRO A 214 0.26 -5.08 -11.41
CA PRO A 214 -0.15 -6.46 -11.11
C PRO A 214 0.36 -6.88 -9.73
N ALA A 215 -0.37 -7.77 -9.03
CA ALA A 215 0.03 -8.30 -7.74
C ALA A 215 0.57 -9.73 -7.86
N ALA A 216 1.73 -10.00 -7.25
CA ALA A 216 2.37 -11.32 -7.28
C ALA A 216 1.44 -12.41 -6.73
N ILE A 217 0.82 -12.17 -5.56
CA ILE A 217 -0.09 -13.13 -4.93
C ILE A 217 -1.29 -13.51 -5.81
N VAL A 218 -1.83 -12.57 -6.57
CA VAL A 218 -2.95 -12.83 -7.50
C VAL A 218 -2.46 -13.60 -8.72
N THR A 219 -1.26 -13.26 -9.22
CA THR A 219 -0.62 -13.99 -10.32
C THR A 219 -0.36 -15.45 -9.92
N GLU A 220 0.17 -15.70 -8.74
CA GLU A 220 0.41 -17.03 -8.20
C GLU A 220 -0.88 -17.86 -8.12
N MET A 221 -1.95 -17.31 -7.50
CA MET A 221 -3.26 -17.97 -7.42
C MET A 221 -3.88 -18.23 -8.81
N SER A 222 -3.69 -17.30 -9.77
CA SER A 222 -4.21 -17.43 -11.13
C SER A 222 -3.52 -18.56 -11.91
N ILE A 223 -2.24 -18.79 -11.64
CA ILE A 223 -1.46 -19.87 -12.27
C ILE A 223 -1.73 -21.22 -11.58
N ALA A 224 -1.64 -21.26 -10.24
CA ALA A 224 -1.71 -22.48 -9.46
C ALA A 224 -3.08 -23.17 -9.54
N ARG A 225 -4.17 -22.41 -9.50
CA ARG A 225 -5.54 -22.96 -9.50
C ARG A 225 -6.52 -22.19 -10.40
N SER A 226 -6.03 -21.46 -11.41
CA SER A 226 -6.89 -20.68 -12.31
C SER A 226 -7.88 -19.79 -11.54
N ALA A 227 -7.38 -18.98 -10.60
CA ALA A 227 -8.21 -17.98 -9.91
C ALA A 227 -8.73 -16.96 -10.94
N ILE A 228 -9.98 -16.53 -10.76
CA ILE A 228 -10.60 -15.46 -11.54
C ILE A 228 -11.07 -14.35 -10.58
N LEU A 229 -11.13 -13.13 -11.08
CA LEU A 229 -11.77 -12.01 -10.37
C LEU A 229 -13.28 -12.06 -10.57
N LEU A 230 -14.02 -11.83 -9.51
CA LEU A 230 -15.46 -11.63 -9.52
C LEU A 230 -15.77 -10.16 -9.81
N GLU A 231 -16.52 -9.91 -10.87
CA GLU A 231 -16.94 -8.57 -11.24
C GLU A 231 -17.95 -8.01 -10.23
N LEU A 232 -17.84 -6.71 -9.93
CA LEU A 232 -18.75 -5.97 -9.08
C LEU A 232 -19.74 -5.17 -9.93
N SER A 233 -20.98 -5.03 -9.47
CA SER A 233 -21.98 -4.18 -10.13
C SER A 233 -21.70 -2.70 -9.86
N ASP A 234 -22.25 -1.82 -10.73
CA ASP A 234 -22.18 -0.37 -10.58
C ASP A 234 -22.77 0.09 -9.25
N GLU A 235 -23.83 -0.57 -8.80
CA GLU A 235 -24.57 -0.21 -7.59
C GLU A 235 -23.68 -0.29 -6.34
N ILE A 236 -22.93 -1.40 -6.15
CA ILE A 236 -22.08 -1.55 -4.97
C ILE A 236 -20.89 -0.60 -5.03
N ILE A 237 -20.29 -0.36 -6.20
CA ILE A 237 -19.18 0.58 -6.35
C ILE A 237 -19.63 1.99 -6.00
N ASN A 238 -20.76 2.44 -6.57
CA ASN A 238 -21.32 3.76 -6.31
C ASN A 238 -21.76 3.91 -4.83
N TYR A 239 -22.30 2.83 -4.24
CA TYR A 239 -22.64 2.82 -2.82
C TYR A 239 -21.39 3.04 -1.95
N CYS A 240 -20.31 2.30 -2.19
CA CYS A 240 -19.07 2.42 -1.43
C CYS A 240 -18.42 3.79 -1.62
N ALA A 241 -18.40 4.33 -2.83
CA ALA A 241 -17.89 5.67 -3.10
C ALA A 241 -18.67 6.75 -2.34
N LYS A 242 -20.01 6.70 -2.39
CA LYS A 242 -20.88 7.65 -1.70
C LYS A 242 -20.82 7.53 -0.18
N THR A 243 -20.80 6.29 0.34
CA THR A 243 -20.93 6.04 1.77
C THR A 243 -19.61 6.15 2.51
N TYR A 244 -18.53 5.65 1.91
CA TYR A 244 -17.23 5.52 2.56
C TYR A 244 -16.14 6.40 1.94
N GLY A 245 -16.35 6.91 0.73
CA GLY A 245 -15.38 7.77 0.03
C GLY A 245 -14.29 6.99 -0.72
N THR A 246 -14.60 5.79 -1.18
CA THR A 246 -13.74 5.08 -2.16
C THR A 246 -13.71 5.85 -3.49
N VAL A 247 -12.90 5.41 -4.43
CA VAL A 247 -12.84 6.05 -5.76
C VAL A 247 -14.18 5.87 -6.49
N GLU A 248 -14.66 6.96 -7.09
CA GLU A 248 -15.90 6.95 -7.86
C GLU A 248 -15.76 6.17 -9.16
N LEU A 249 -16.82 5.47 -9.56
CA LEU A 249 -16.88 4.73 -10.84
C LEU A 249 -16.64 5.65 -12.05
N SER A 250 -17.15 6.88 -11.98
CA SER A 250 -16.98 7.92 -13.01
C SER A 250 -15.53 8.29 -13.33
N SER A 251 -14.60 7.98 -12.41
CA SER A 251 -13.15 8.20 -12.62
C SER A 251 -12.54 7.30 -13.71
N GLY A 252 -13.21 6.20 -14.07
CA GLY A 252 -12.69 5.16 -14.96
C GLY A 252 -11.58 4.29 -14.36
N LEU A 253 -11.24 4.48 -13.06
CA LEU A 253 -10.19 3.72 -12.36
C LEU A 253 -10.71 2.42 -11.73
N CYS A 254 -12.03 2.28 -11.52
CA CYS A 254 -12.62 1.15 -10.78
C CYS A 254 -12.66 -0.14 -11.62
N LYS A 255 -11.51 -0.54 -12.19
CA LYS A 255 -11.39 -1.77 -12.98
C LYS A 255 -9.96 -2.32 -12.99
N VAL A 256 -9.83 -3.63 -13.03
CA VAL A 256 -8.60 -4.34 -13.36
C VAL A 256 -8.57 -4.52 -14.88
N PRO A 257 -7.58 -3.98 -15.58
CA PRO A 257 -7.49 -4.12 -17.04
C PRO A 257 -7.37 -5.56 -17.50
N GLY A 258 -8.00 -5.89 -18.59
CA GLY A 258 -7.89 -7.20 -19.22
C GLY A 258 -6.44 -7.54 -19.55
N GLY A 259 -6.08 -8.81 -19.39
CA GLY A 259 -4.71 -9.29 -19.58
C GLY A 259 -3.76 -9.03 -18.41
N THR A 260 -4.20 -8.35 -17.33
CA THR A 260 -3.37 -8.15 -16.13
C THR A 260 -2.97 -9.49 -15.49
N TYR A 261 -3.87 -10.46 -15.47
CA TYR A 261 -3.64 -11.80 -14.91
C TYR A 261 -3.98 -12.89 -15.92
N ALA A 262 -3.31 -14.04 -15.80
CA ALA A 262 -3.55 -15.20 -16.66
C ALA A 262 -5.02 -15.66 -16.59
N GLY A 263 -5.62 -15.92 -17.75
CA GLY A 263 -7.00 -16.39 -17.84
C GLY A 263 -8.08 -15.33 -17.68
N MET A 264 -7.70 -14.04 -17.57
CA MET A 264 -8.60 -12.88 -17.42
C MET A 264 -8.40 -11.88 -18.59
N PRO A 265 -8.92 -12.17 -19.80
CA PRO A 265 -8.64 -11.37 -20.99
C PRO A 265 -9.40 -10.03 -21.05
N ASN A 266 -10.50 -9.89 -20.29
CA ASN A 266 -11.36 -8.71 -20.30
C ASN A 266 -11.11 -7.81 -19.09
N ASP A 267 -11.45 -6.53 -19.21
CA ASP A 267 -11.55 -5.63 -18.07
C ASP A 267 -12.55 -6.19 -17.05
N ILE A 268 -12.22 -6.10 -15.76
CA ILE A 268 -13.09 -6.58 -14.68
C ILE A 268 -13.31 -5.43 -13.71
N GLN A 269 -14.56 -5.02 -13.55
CA GLN A 269 -14.96 -3.92 -12.72
C GLN A 269 -14.85 -4.29 -11.23
N THR A 270 -14.25 -3.40 -10.44
CA THR A 270 -14.05 -3.60 -9.01
C THR A 270 -13.91 -2.28 -8.25
N LEU A 271 -13.93 -2.34 -6.93
CA LEU A 271 -13.58 -1.21 -6.06
C LEU A 271 -12.09 -0.92 -6.09
N CYS A 272 -11.76 0.35 -5.89
CA CYS A 272 -10.38 0.78 -5.64
C CYS A 272 -10.31 1.97 -4.69
N HIS A 273 -9.11 2.23 -4.16
CA HIS A 273 -8.83 3.40 -3.34
C HIS A 273 -7.44 3.97 -3.65
N SER A 274 -7.24 5.24 -3.32
CA SER A 274 -5.93 5.89 -3.38
C SER A 274 -5.14 5.64 -2.10
N THR A 275 -3.81 5.61 -2.24
CA THR A 275 -2.88 5.50 -1.12
C THR A 275 -2.29 6.85 -0.76
N GLU A 276 -1.91 7.02 0.51
CA GLU A 276 -1.38 8.24 1.09
C GLU A 276 -0.18 7.92 1.99
N ILE A 277 0.77 8.83 2.15
CA ILE A 277 1.78 8.73 3.21
C ILE A 277 1.45 9.72 4.30
N LEU A 278 1.24 9.19 5.50
CA LEU A 278 1.02 9.93 6.71
C LEU A 278 2.30 10.07 7.52
N VAL A 279 2.39 11.13 8.30
CA VAL A 279 3.48 11.37 9.25
C VAL A 279 2.94 11.92 10.56
N SER A 280 3.68 11.71 11.64
CA SER A 280 3.41 12.37 12.91
C SER A 280 3.61 13.90 12.75
N PRO A 281 2.66 14.74 13.19
CA PRO A 281 2.85 16.19 13.18
C PRO A 281 4.03 16.67 14.05
N LYS A 282 4.58 15.79 14.89
CA LYS A 282 5.74 16.06 15.74
C LYS A 282 7.08 15.82 15.05
N MET A 283 7.09 15.24 13.86
CA MET A 283 8.34 15.10 13.10
C MET A 283 8.94 16.49 12.78
N PRO A 284 10.27 16.62 12.79
CA PRO A 284 10.89 17.89 12.44
C PRO A 284 10.56 18.32 11.00
N ASP A 285 10.25 19.60 10.80
CA ASP A 285 9.87 20.15 9.48
C ASP A 285 10.93 19.94 8.41
N ASP A 286 12.21 20.04 8.76
CA ASP A 286 13.32 19.83 7.85
C ASP A 286 13.44 18.37 7.41
N VAL A 287 13.19 17.42 8.30
CA VAL A 287 13.17 15.98 8.00
C VAL A 287 12.02 15.66 7.05
N VAL A 288 10.81 16.14 7.35
CA VAL A 288 9.63 15.90 6.50
C VAL A 288 9.77 16.58 5.15
N TYR A 289 10.33 17.80 5.11
CA TYR A 289 10.67 18.48 3.85
C TYR A 289 11.58 17.60 2.98
N VAL A 290 12.66 17.05 3.55
CA VAL A 290 13.63 16.22 2.83
C VAL A 290 12.99 14.93 2.33
N ILE A 291 12.19 14.25 3.16
CA ILE A 291 11.48 13.02 2.75
C ILE A 291 10.53 13.34 1.59
N THR A 292 9.75 14.44 1.68
CA THR A 292 8.83 14.87 0.62
C THR A 292 9.57 15.19 -0.68
N LYS A 293 10.69 15.90 -0.58
CA LYS A 293 11.56 16.21 -1.72
C LYS A 293 12.07 14.93 -2.40
N ILE A 294 12.65 14.02 -1.62
CA ILE A 294 13.15 12.73 -2.14
C ILE A 294 12.02 11.94 -2.82
N LEU A 295 10.83 11.91 -2.22
CA LEU A 295 9.64 11.25 -2.77
C LEU A 295 9.29 11.82 -4.16
N CYS A 296 9.13 13.13 -4.24
CA CYS A 296 8.67 13.81 -5.45
C CYS A 296 9.70 13.79 -6.59
N GLU A 297 10.98 13.87 -6.25
CA GLU A 297 12.08 13.90 -7.24
C GLU A 297 12.49 12.49 -7.73
N ASN A 298 11.96 11.42 -7.15
CA ASN A 298 12.33 10.04 -7.49
C ASN A 298 11.12 9.16 -7.85
N LYS A 299 10.16 9.72 -8.57
CA LYS A 299 8.98 8.98 -9.05
C LYS A 299 9.37 7.69 -9.79
N ASP A 300 10.35 7.76 -10.70
CA ASP A 300 10.75 6.59 -11.50
C ASP A 300 11.28 5.45 -10.64
N PHE A 301 11.93 5.77 -9.53
CA PHE A 301 12.35 4.76 -8.56
C PHE A 301 11.15 4.08 -7.89
N LEU A 302 10.09 4.83 -7.53
CA LEU A 302 8.86 4.25 -6.99
C LEU A 302 8.19 3.32 -8.01
N VAL A 303 8.17 3.71 -9.29
CA VAL A 303 7.62 2.87 -10.38
C VAL A 303 8.41 1.56 -10.54
N GLN A 304 9.73 1.57 -10.31
CA GLN A 304 10.54 0.35 -10.30
C GLN A 304 10.19 -0.57 -9.11
N LEU A 305 9.82 0.00 -7.97
CA LEU A 305 9.36 -0.78 -6.80
C LEU A 305 7.95 -1.35 -6.98
N GLY A 306 7.10 -0.67 -7.79
CA GLY A 306 5.75 -1.13 -8.07
C GLY A 306 5.09 -0.36 -9.21
N ALA A 307 4.59 -1.07 -10.22
CA ALA A 307 4.00 -0.46 -11.41
C ALA A 307 2.77 0.42 -11.10
N GLY A 308 2.05 0.15 -10.00
CA GLY A 308 0.92 0.96 -9.53
C GLY A 308 1.27 2.42 -9.22
N TYR A 309 2.56 2.71 -8.97
CA TYR A 309 3.05 4.07 -8.69
C TYR A 309 3.20 4.95 -9.95
N LYS A 310 2.91 4.43 -11.15
CA LYS A 310 2.84 5.24 -12.39
C LYS A 310 1.83 6.39 -12.30
N VAL A 311 0.77 6.23 -11.52
CA VAL A 311 -0.27 7.25 -11.30
C VAL A 311 0.21 8.41 -10.43
N PHE A 312 1.28 8.23 -9.65
CA PHE A 312 1.84 9.28 -8.80
C PHE A 312 2.21 10.52 -9.61
N ASP A 313 1.59 11.63 -9.28
CA ASP A 313 1.90 12.95 -9.85
C ASP A 313 2.41 13.87 -8.74
N PRO A 314 3.74 14.12 -8.66
CA PRO A 314 4.31 15.00 -7.63
C PRO A 314 3.67 16.39 -7.58
N LYS A 315 3.19 16.91 -8.73
CA LYS A 315 2.55 18.24 -8.81
C LYS A 315 1.17 18.28 -8.14
N LYS A 316 0.52 17.14 -8.01
CA LYS A 316 -0.82 17.00 -7.43
C LYS A 316 -0.80 16.38 -6.04
N ALA A 317 0.30 15.74 -5.65
CA ALA A 317 0.38 14.92 -4.45
C ALA A 317 0.01 15.68 -3.16
N GLY A 318 0.41 16.94 -3.05
CA GLY A 318 0.02 17.80 -1.92
C GLY A 318 -1.42 18.32 -1.98
N LEU A 319 -2.12 18.17 -3.10
CA LEU A 319 -3.50 18.61 -3.30
C LEU A 319 -4.53 17.49 -3.12
N THR A 320 -4.08 16.23 -3.13
CA THR A 320 -4.95 15.04 -3.09
C THR A 320 -4.95 14.35 -1.72
N VAL A 321 -4.36 14.98 -0.71
CA VAL A 321 -4.33 14.49 0.67
C VAL A 321 -5.71 14.60 1.34
N GLN A 322 -6.01 13.67 2.23
CA GLN A 322 -7.28 13.61 2.96
C GLN A 322 -7.21 14.16 4.39
N VAL A 323 -6.00 14.39 4.88
CA VAL A 323 -5.72 15.04 6.16
C VAL A 323 -4.75 16.20 5.95
N PRO A 324 -4.62 17.16 6.90
CA PRO A 324 -3.77 18.32 6.71
C PRO A 324 -2.34 17.96 6.34
N LEU A 325 -1.74 18.73 5.42
CA LEU A 325 -0.31 18.60 5.11
C LEU A 325 0.55 18.94 6.31
N HIS A 326 1.63 18.18 6.49
CA HIS A 326 2.69 18.54 7.43
C HIS A 326 3.39 19.84 6.98
N PRO A 327 3.77 20.76 7.91
CA PRO A 327 4.42 22.03 7.53
C PRO A 327 5.66 21.85 6.65
N GLY A 328 6.50 20.84 6.92
CA GLY A 328 7.67 20.53 6.11
C GLY A 328 7.32 20.14 4.66
N ALA A 329 6.25 19.33 4.48
CA ALA A 329 5.77 18.98 3.15
C ALA A 329 5.16 20.19 2.43
N LEU A 330 4.34 20.96 3.12
CA LEU A 330 3.75 22.20 2.57
C LEU A 330 4.84 23.17 2.10
N LYS A 331 5.91 23.33 2.89
CA LYS A 331 7.08 24.16 2.52
C LYS A 331 7.68 23.69 1.21
N TYR A 332 7.94 22.40 1.03
CA TYR A 332 8.47 21.87 -0.22
C TYR A 332 7.53 22.18 -1.39
N TYR A 333 6.25 21.86 -1.29
CA TYR A 333 5.29 22.08 -2.38
C TYR A 333 5.15 23.56 -2.77
N LYS A 334 5.22 24.47 -1.80
CA LYS A 334 5.22 25.93 -2.08
C LYS A 334 6.50 26.36 -2.79
N GLU A 335 7.66 25.88 -2.34
CA GLU A 335 8.96 26.22 -2.92
C GLU A 335 9.08 25.79 -4.39
N VAL A 336 8.54 24.63 -4.74
CA VAL A 336 8.55 24.13 -6.14
C VAL A 336 7.33 24.62 -6.95
N GLY A 337 6.44 25.42 -6.37
CA GLY A 337 5.29 26.03 -7.05
C GLY A 337 4.12 25.05 -7.34
N TYR A 338 4.03 23.94 -6.62
CA TYR A 338 2.94 22.96 -6.78
C TYR A 338 1.71 23.34 -5.96
N ILE A 339 1.89 24.13 -4.88
CA ILE A 339 0.84 24.74 -4.08
C ILE A 339 1.10 26.26 -3.99
N LYS A 340 0.05 27.07 -4.02
CA LYS A 340 0.11 28.53 -3.88
C LYS A 340 0.27 28.97 -2.44
#